data_60307ca3f36337f34dbfa22bf6f90389
#
_entry.id   60307ca3f36337f34dbfa22bf6f90389
#
_cell.length_a   1.000
_cell.length_b   1.000
_cell.length_c   1.000
_cell.angle_alpha   90.00
_cell.angle_beta   90.00
_cell.angle_gamma   90.00
#
_symmetry.space_group_name_H-M   'P 1'
#
loop_
_entity.id
_entity.type
_entity.pdbx_description
1 polymer ?
#
loop_
_entity_poly.entity_id
_entity_poly.type
_entity_poly.pdbx_seq_one_letter_code
_entity_poly.pdbx_strand_id
1 'polypeptide(L)'
;YDPEAGNYATTATFVWTFISIFALWIGIMVVLYVYGQMKLQPVDLFDTQTSGNGHSLTTSDLENGYVRPTQRSTYKFFALAVIVFGLQVLAGIISATDFLRPFGINLNELVPFTVSRSYHTLLQIYWFFMCWVGYTIFFLPRLTKVPSGQKFLINLLFVVAAVVAVGAVGGIYTGQRGWFGDDELSYWFGSQGWEFIELGRFFQLLLLGGFTLWIYIIYRGVKPWLTMKNIWSVPAWLLWGSGVMVLFLFFSVLMTPSDNFAISDYWRWMTVHMWVEVTFEVFTTVIVAYLLVQMGLVTRLMAERVIFLAVMLFFVTAINGISHNFYWIAKPTGIIAVGSVFSTLQVLPLLLLTLDAWQMRQEGGRANELRVQGKQAHVMEGVWVFILGVNFWNVFGAGVFGSLITLPLVNYYEHATYMTLNRAHAA
;
A
#
# COMPACT_ATOMS: atom_id res chain seq x y z
N TYR A 1 -33.45 6.37 -6.47
CA TYR A 1 -33.28 7.82 -6.55
C TYR A 1 -34.58 8.51 -6.23
N ASP A 2 -34.55 9.49 -5.36
CA ASP A 2 -35.71 10.24 -4.92
C ASP A 2 -35.57 11.70 -5.38
N PRO A 3 -36.26 12.10 -6.45
CA PRO A 3 -36.22 13.47 -6.97
C PRO A 3 -36.78 14.51 -5.98
N GLU A 4 -37.73 14.13 -5.11
CA GLU A 4 -38.29 15.04 -4.10
C GLU A 4 -37.27 15.37 -3.00
N ALA A 5 -36.39 14.40 -2.66
CA ALA A 5 -35.26 14.63 -1.76
C ALA A 5 -34.06 15.32 -2.45
N GLY A 6 -34.18 15.70 -3.72
CA GLY A 6 -33.11 16.31 -4.49
C GLY A 6 -31.96 15.33 -4.86
N ASN A 7 -32.19 14.03 -4.68
CA ASN A 7 -31.21 12.99 -4.99
C ASN A 7 -31.34 12.53 -6.45
N TYR A 8 -30.90 13.33 -7.39
CA TYR A 8 -30.86 13.03 -8.80
C TYR A 8 -29.66 13.69 -9.50
N ALA A 9 -29.24 13.12 -10.60
CA ALA A 9 -28.15 13.70 -11.41
C ALA A 9 -28.64 14.99 -12.08
N THR A 10 -27.97 16.09 -11.78
CA THR A 10 -28.30 17.42 -12.30
C THR A 10 -27.43 17.77 -13.50
N THR A 11 -27.78 18.84 -14.23
CA THR A 11 -26.92 19.40 -15.28
C THR A 11 -25.49 19.69 -14.76
N ALA A 12 -25.36 20.14 -13.50
CA ALA A 12 -24.06 20.37 -12.89
C ALA A 12 -23.23 19.07 -12.81
N THR A 13 -23.86 17.91 -12.55
CA THR A 13 -23.18 16.61 -12.53
C THR A 13 -22.55 16.28 -13.89
N PHE A 14 -23.26 16.53 -14.98
CA PHE A 14 -22.74 16.34 -16.34
C PHE A 14 -21.59 17.31 -16.65
N VAL A 15 -21.79 18.60 -16.38
CA VAL A 15 -20.77 19.64 -16.66
C VAL A 15 -19.48 19.33 -15.89
N TRP A 16 -19.55 19.03 -14.62
CA TRP A 16 -18.38 18.71 -13.82
C TRP A 16 -17.69 17.41 -14.23
N THR A 17 -18.43 16.44 -14.78
CA THR A 17 -17.84 15.24 -15.37
C THR A 17 -16.93 15.58 -16.54
N PHE A 18 -17.41 16.38 -17.49
CA PHE A 18 -16.57 16.81 -18.61
C PHE A 18 -15.39 17.67 -18.16
N ILE A 19 -15.60 18.60 -17.22
CA ILE A 19 -14.50 19.38 -16.63
C ILE A 19 -13.45 18.46 -16.03
N SER A 20 -13.83 17.41 -15.30
CA SER A 20 -12.89 16.43 -14.73
C SER A 20 -12.05 15.73 -15.79
N ILE A 21 -12.66 15.29 -16.88
CA ILE A 21 -11.96 14.60 -17.96
C ILE A 21 -10.88 15.54 -18.58
N PHE A 22 -11.26 16.77 -18.92
CA PHE A 22 -10.30 17.72 -19.47
C PHE A 22 -9.23 18.13 -18.47
N ALA A 23 -9.59 18.36 -17.21
CA ALA A 23 -8.65 18.69 -16.15
C ALA A 23 -7.66 17.55 -15.88
N LEU A 24 -8.10 16.29 -15.96
CA LEU A 24 -7.22 15.13 -15.84
C LEU A 24 -6.17 15.11 -16.97
N TRP A 25 -6.57 15.33 -18.22
CA TRP A 25 -5.62 15.42 -19.34
C TRP A 25 -4.59 16.53 -19.13
N ILE A 26 -5.03 17.71 -18.70
CA ILE A 26 -4.13 18.82 -18.37
C ILE A 26 -3.20 18.43 -17.22
N GLY A 27 -3.74 17.79 -16.17
CA GLY A 27 -2.97 17.33 -15.03
C GLY A 27 -1.88 16.34 -15.44
N ILE A 28 -2.20 15.35 -16.27
CA ILE A 28 -1.20 14.40 -16.81
C ILE A 28 -0.09 15.15 -17.56
N MET A 29 -0.44 16.07 -18.44
CA MET A 29 0.56 16.87 -19.19
C MET A 29 1.45 17.68 -18.24
N VAL A 30 0.89 18.28 -17.20
CA VAL A 30 1.65 19.05 -16.19
C VAL A 30 2.60 18.14 -15.43
N VAL A 31 2.15 16.96 -14.99
CA VAL A 31 3.00 15.98 -14.29
C VAL A 31 4.17 15.53 -15.17
N LEU A 32 3.91 15.19 -16.43
CA LEU A 32 4.95 14.78 -17.37
C LEU A 32 5.94 15.92 -17.64
N TYR A 33 5.45 17.15 -17.78
CA TYR A 33 6.31 18.34 -17.95
C TYR A 33 7.19 18.56 -16.72
N VAL A 34 6.61 18.56 -15.51
CA VAL A 34 7.36 18.71 -14.25
C VAL A 34 8.41 17.62 -14.12
N TYR A 35 8.06 16.37 -14.38
CA TYR A 35 9.00 15.25 -14.34
C TYR A 35 10.18 15.47 -15.30
N GLY A 36 9.91 15.92 -16.53
CA GLY A 36 10.94 16.24 -17.50
C GLY A 36 11.87 17.38 -17.07
N GLN A 37 11.37 18.34 -16.28
CA GLN A 37 12.17 19.48 -15.80
C GLN A 37 12.93 19.21 -14.50
N MET A 38 12.61 18.14 -13.75
CA MET A 38 13.26 17.83 -12.47
C MET A 38 14.75 17.52 -12.66
N LYS A 39 15.60 18.40 -12.13
CA LYS A 39 17.05 18.25 -12.11
C LYS A 39 17.49 18.03 -10.67
N LEU A 40 17.67 16.79 -10.28
CA LEU A 40 18.20 16.42 -8.96
C LEU A 40 19.71 16.20 -9.05
N GLN A 41 20.42 16.58 -8.00
CA GLN A 41 21.85 16.26 -7.88
C GLN A 41 21.99 14.82 -7.41
N PRO A 42 22.89 14.02 -8.01
CA PRO A 42 23.14 12.67 -7.54
C PRO A 42 23.69 12.72 -6.10
N VAL A 43 23.04 12.00 -5.21
CA VAL A 43 23.57 11.73 -3.88
C VAL A 43 24.26 10.37 -3.93
N ASP A 44 25.50 10.17 -3.53
CA ASP A 44 26.20 8.87 -3.58
C ASP A 44 25.64 7.87 -2.57
N LEU A 45 24.90 6.85 -3.05
CA LEU A 45 24.35 5.76 -2.24
C LEU A 45 25.39 4.82 -1.68
N PHE A 46 26.46 4.67 -2.39
CA PHE A 46 27.51 3.71 -2.14
C PHE A 46 28.88 4.39 -1.98
N ASP A 47 28.91 5.54 -1.32
CA ASP A 47 30.17 6.01 -0.78
C ASP A 47 30.58 5.03 0.32
N THR A 48 31.21 3.94 -0.13
CA THR A 48 31.79 2.90 0.71
C THR A 48 32.92 3.45 1.58
N GLN A 49 33.36 4.68 1.33
CA GLN A 49 34.42 5.32 2.09
C GLN A 49 33.94 6.00 3.38
N THR A 50 32.62 6.31 3.50
CA THR A 50 32.07 6.94 4.71
C THR A 50 31.43 5.97 5.68
N SER A 51 31.24 4.69 5.35
CA SER A 51 30.79 3.70 6.31
C SER A 51 31.95 3.28 7.19
N GLY A 52 32.19 3.99 8.27
CA GLY A 52 33.12 3.54 9.29
C GLY A 52 32.84 2.11 9.71
N ASN A 53 33.78 1.20 9.49
CA ASN A 53 33.89 -0.15 10.07
C ASN A 53 32.62 -1.06 10.07
N GLY A 54 31.65 -0.80 9.24
CA GLY A 54 30.53 -1.71 9.01
C GLY A 54 30.89 -2.68 7.89
N HIS A 55 30.96 -3.98 8.17
CA HIS A 55 30.97 -4.99 7.12
C HIS A 55 29.63 -4.93 6.39
N SER A 56 29.54 -4.09 5.35
CA SER A 56 28.57 -4.31 4.29
C SER A 56 28.79 -5.74 3.76
N LEU A 57 27.73 -6.41 3.30
CA LEU A 57 27.90 -7.64 2.57
C LEU A 57 28.83 -7.35 1.39
N THR A 58 30.01 -7.95 1.39
CA THR A 58 30.93 -7.81 0.28
C THR A 58 30.36 -8.55 -0.94
N THR A 59 30.83 -8.20 -2.13
CA THR A 59 30.48 -8.93 -3.35
C THR A 59 30.74 -10.43 -3.19
N SER A 60 31.83 -10.78 -2.49
CA SER A 60 32.17 -12.17 -2.16
C SER A 60 31.17 -12.84 -1.22
N ASP A 61 30.57 -12.13 -0.26
CA ASP A 61 29.53 -12.70 0.60
C ASP A 61 28.25 -13.01 -0.18
N LEU A 62 27.94 -12.19 -1.18
CA LEU A 62 26.79 -12.41 -2.08
C LEU A 62 27.06 -13.58 -3.04
N GLU A 63 28.25 -13.69 -3.60
CA GLU A 63 28.67 -14.78 -4.46
C GLU A 63 28.68 -16.12 -3.73
N ASN A 64 29.07 -16.15 -2.47
CA ASN A 64 29.05 -17.32 -1.60
C ASN A 64 27.68 -17.63 -0.98
N GLY A 65 26.64 -16.87 -1.29
CA GLY A 65 25.27 -17.09 -0.78
C GLY A 65 25.13 -16.88 0.73
N TYR A 66 26.01 -16.09 1.35
CA TYR A 66 25.95 -15.83 2.77
C TYR A 66 24.74 -15.00 3.15
N VAL A 67 23.88 -15.53 4.01
CA VAL A 67 22.69 -14.86 4.55
C VAL A 67 22.85 -14.68 6.07
N ARG A 68 22.79 -13.42 6.52
CA ARG A 68 22.91 -13.10 7.96
C ARG A 68 21.74 -13.67 8.78
N PRO A 69 21.93 -13.94 10.08
CA PRO A 69 20.86 -14.46 10.94
C PRO A 69 19.61 -13.58 10.98
N THR A 70 19.76 -12.25 10.87
CA THR A 70 18.64 -11.30 10.78
C THR A 70 17.86 -11.44 9.46
N GLN A 71 18.54 -11.65 8.35
CA GLN A 71 17.95 -11.91 7.06
C GLN A 71 17.21 -13.25 7.04
N ARG A 72 17.80 -14.32 7.61
CA ARG A 72 17.10 -15.61 7.77
C ARG A 72 15.83 -15.47 8.61
N SER A 73 15.85 -14.59 9.61
CA SER A 73 14.65 -14.34 10.45
C SER A 73 13.50 -13.68 9.70
N THR A 74 13.72 -13.10 8.52
CA THR A 74 12.64 -12.52 7.70
C THR A 74 11.83 -13.59 6.95
N TYR A 75 12.37 -14.78 6.77
CA TYR A 75 11.71 -15.86 6.03
C TYR A 75 10.32 -16.23 6.56
N LYS A 76 10.15 -16.12 7.88
CA LYS A 76 8.87 -16.38 8.54
C LYS A 76 7.77 -15.40 8.16
N PHE A 77 8.11 -14.13 7.85
CA PHE A 77 7.15 -13.15 7.36
C PHE A 77 6.65 -13.53 5.97
N PHE A 78 7.55 -13.96 5.07
CA PHE A 78 7.17 -14.43 3.74
C PHE A 78 6.36 -15.74 3.82
N ALA A 79 6.73 -16.67 4.69
CA ALA A 79 5.96 -17.90 4.91
C ALA A 79 4.56 -17.59 5.43
N LEU A 80 4.44 -16.67 6.41
CA LEU A 80 3.15 -16.22 6.92
C LEU A 80 2.33 -15.53 5.83
N ALA A 81 2.97 -14.69 4.99
CA ALA A 81 2.30 -14.03 3.88
C ALA A 81 1.67 -15.04 2.91
N VAL A 82 2.38 -16.10 2.55
CA VAL A 82 1.85 -17.16 1.65
C VAL A 82 0.66 -17.89 2.27
N ILE A 83 0.74 -18.23 3.56
CA ILE A 83 -0.37 -18.88 4.29
C ILE A 83 -1.58 -17.95 4.32
N VAL A 84 -1.39 -16.70 4.72
CA VAL A 84 -2.46 -15.70 4.82
C VAL A 84 -3.07 -15.39 3.46
N PHE A 85 -2.27 -15.34 2.40
CA PHE A 85 -2.75 -15.20 1.02
C PHE A 85 -3.69 -16.35 0.64
N GLY A 86 -3.31 -17.60 0.94
CA GLY A 86 -4.18 -18.75 0.70
C GLY A 86 -5.51 -18.67 1.46
N LEU A 87 -5.46 -18.26 2.74
CA LEU A 87 -6.66 -18.04 3.56
C LEU A 87 -7.53 -16.90 3.04
N GLN A 88 -6.93 -15.83 2.57
CA GLN A 88 -7.61 -14.69 1.96
C GLN A 88 -8.37 -15.10 0.70
N VAL A 89 -7.74 -15.87 -0.19
CA VAL A 89 -8.38 -16.39 -1.41
C VAL A 89 -9.54 -17.31 -1.04
N LEU A 90 -9.36 -18.21 -0.08
CA LEU A 90 -10.42 -19.09 0.41
C LEU A 90 -11.61 -18.31 0.97
N ALA A 91 -11.35 -17.28 1.77
CA ALA A 91 -12.41 -16.41 2.31
C ALA A 91 -13.17 -15.69 1.19
N GLY A 92 -12.49 -15.24 0.14
CA GLY A 92 -13.10 -14.63 -1.04
C GLY A 92 -13.99 -15.62 -1.81
N ILE A 93 -13.52 -16.86 -2.00
CA ILE A 93 -14.32 -17.94 -2.62
C ILE A 93 -15.59 -18.20 -1.81
N ILE A 94 -15.47 -18.32 -0.48
CA ILE A 94 -16.64 -18.52 0.40
C ILE A 94 -17.63 -17.36 0.24
N SER A 95 -17.16 -16.10 0.28
CA SER A 95 -18.00 -14.92 0.09
C SER A 95 -18.70 -14.94 -1.27
N ALA A 96 -18.00 -15.33 -2.33
CA ALA A 96 -18.56 -15.38 -3.69
C ALA A 96 -19.68 -16.43 -3.85
N THR A 97 -19.73 -17.47 -3.01
CA THR A 97 -20.81 -18.47 -3.08
C THR A 97 -22.17 -17.89 -2.71
N ASP A 98 -22.24 -16.69 -2.13
CA ASP A 98 -23.51 -15.99 -1.90
C ASP A 98 -24.28 -15.73 -3.22
N PHE A 99 -23.56 -15.46 -4.31
CA PHE A 99 -24.13 -15.30 -5.64
C PHE A 99 -24.57 -16.64 -6.27
N LEU A 100 -24.14 -17.76 -5.72
CA LEU A 100 -24.47 -19.09 -6.25
C LEU A 100 -25.64 -19.76 -5.51
N ARG A 101 -26.27 -19.07 -4.54
CA ARG A 101 -27.48 -19.56 -3.83
C ARG A 101 -28.59 -20.05 -4.76
N PRO A 102 -28.91 -19.36 -5.89
CA PRO A 102 -29.93 -19.86 -6.81
C PRO A 102 -29.63 -21.22 -7.44
N PHE A 103 -28.33 -21.64 -7.41
CA PHE A 103 -27.87 -22.92 -7.94
C PHE A 103 -27.66 -23.96 -6.83
N GLY A 104 -28.09 -23.67 -5.59
CA GLY A 104 -27.94 -24.58 -4.46
C GLY A 104 -26.54 -24.63 -3.85
N ILE A 105 -25.65 -23.74 -4.22
CA ILE A 105 -24.28 -23.64 -3.68
C ILE A 105 -24.19 -22.44 -2.75
N ASN A 106 -24.01 -22.70 -1.44
CA ASN A 106 -23.89 -21.62 -0.45
C ASN A 106 -23.02 -22.08 0.73
N LEU A 107 -21.73 -21.70 0.71
CA LEU A 107 -20.81 -21.96 1.81
C LEU A 107 -20.96 -20.94 2.96
N ASN A 108 -21.76 -19.88 2.77
CA ASN A 108 -22.02 -18.89 3.82
C ASN A 108 -22.92 -19.43 4.94
N GLU A 109 -23.49 -20.62 4.79
CA GLU A 109 -24.12 -21.36 5.88
C GLU A 109 -23.10 -21.83 6.92
N LEU A 110 -21.87 -22.17 6.50
CA LEU A 110 -20.77 -22.56 7.37
C LEU A 110 -20.05 -21.34 7.96
N VAL A 111 -19.70 -20.38 7.10
CA VAL A 111 -19.05 -19.12 7.50
C VAL A 111 -19.88 -17.96 6.97
N PRO A 112 -20.54 -17.18 7.85
CA PRO A 112 -21.41 -16.07 7.41
C PRO A 112 -20.71 -15.14 6.43
N PHE A 113 -21.45 -14.61 5.47
CA PHE A 113 -20.95 -13.68 4.45
C PHE A 113 -20.18 -12.51 5.07
N THR A 114 -20.71 -11.93 6.15
CA THR A 114 -20.05 -10.80 6.84
C THR A 114 -18.67 -11.20 7.37
N VAL A 115 -18.53 -12.39 7.95
CA VAL A 115 -17.25 -12.91 8.45
C VAL A 115 -16.28 -13.21 7.31
N SER A 116 -16.74 -13.95 6.28
CA SER A 116 -15.89 -14.30 5.15
C SER A 116 -15.42 -13.07 4.36
N ARG A 117 -16.28 -12.06 4.23
CA ARG A 117 -15.92 -10.77 3.62
C ARG A 117 -14.88 -10.02 4.45
N SER A 118 -15.07 -9.93 5.76
CA SER A 118 -14.10 -9.31 6.67
C SER A 118 -12.74 -9.99 6.59
N TYR A 119 -12.71 -11.33 6.57
CA TYR A 119 -11.48 -12.09 6.41
C TYR A 119 -10.82 -11.81 5.06
N HIS A 120 -11.58 -11.84 3.97
CA HIS A 120 -11.07 -11.56 2.63
C HIS A 120 -10.37 -10.19 2.57
N THR A 121 -11.01 -9.15 3.09
CA THR A 121 -10.48 -7.78 3.07
C THR A 121 -9.26 -7.63 3.98
N LEU A 122 -9.34 -8.10 5.23
CA LEU A 122 -8.26 -7.90 6.21
C LEU A 122 -7.02 -8.74 5.92
N LEU A 123 -7.21 -10.00 5.51
CA LEU A 123 -6.09 -10.88 5.21
C LEU A 123 -5.37 -10.43 3.92
N GLN A 124 -6.06 -9.75 2.98
CA GLN A 124 -5.45 -9.12 1.82
C GLN A 124 -4.42 -8.07 2.25
N ILE A 125 -4.82 -7.14 3.10
CA ILE A 125 -3.92 -6.11 3.63
C ILE A 125 -2.78 -6.77 4.40
N TYR A 126 -3.08 -7.83 5.15
CA TYR A 126 -2.12 -8.46 6.05
C TYR A 126 -0.98 -9.17 5.29
N TRP A 127 -1.27 -9.96 4.25
CA TRP A 127 -0.23 -10.71 3.58
C TRP A 127 0.76 -9.82 2.83
N PHE A 128 0.31 -8.75 2.17
CA PHE A 128 1.26 -7.89 1.49
C PHE A 128 2.12 -7.07 2.47
N PHE A 129 1.57 -6.64 3.63
CA PHE A 129 2.38 -6.02 4.67
C PHE A 129 3.45 -6.97 5.22
N MET A 130 3.14 -8.25 5.37
CA MET A 130 4.15 -9.24 5.77
C MET A 130 5.28 -9.33 4.74
N CYS A 131 4.98 -9.26 3.45
CA CYS A 131 5.99 -9.18 2.41
C CYS A 131 6.86 -7.91 2.54
N TRP A 132 6.25 -6.75 2.78
CA TRP A 132 6.97 -5.49 2.91
C TRP A 132 7.83 -5.44 4.17
N VAL A 133 7.32 -5.92 5.29
CA VAL A 133 8.09 -6.06 6.53
C VAL A 133 9.30 -6.97 6.30
N GLY A 134 9.08 -8.14 5.70
CA GLY A 134 10.15 -9.09 5.38
C GLY A 134 11.19 -8.47 4.45
N TYR A 135 10.73 -7.84 3.36
CA TYR A 135 11.58 -7.20 2.36
C TYR A 135 12.44 -6.08 2.96
N THR A 136 11.83 -5.11 3.63
CA THR A 136 12.56 -3.96 4.18
C THR A 136 13.62 -4.38 5.17
N ILE A 137 13.30 -5.30 6.09
CA ILE A 137 14.25 -5.81 7.08
C ILE A 137 15.36 -6.62 6.41
N PHE A 138 15.06 -7.40 5.38
CA PHE A 138 16.04 -8.21 4.65
C PHE A 138 17.15 -7.35 4.04
N PHE A 139 16.82 -6.15 3.55
CA PHE A 139 17.79 -5.28 2.89
C PHE A 139 18.59 -4.36 3.84
N LEU A 140 18.16 -4.14 5.09
CA LEU A 140 18.87 -3.28 6.04
C LEU A 140 20.37 -3.62 6.21
N PRO A 141 20.81 -4.89 6.28
CA PRO A 141 22.22 -5.24 6.42
C PRO A 141 23.11 -4.82 5.23
N ARG A 142 22.51 -4.43 4.11
CA ARG A 142 23.26 -3.88 2.96
C ARG A 142 23.63 -2.41 3.14
N LEU A 143 22.90 -1.69 4.01
CA LEU A 143 23.15 -0.28 4.27
C LEU A 143 24.15 -0.07 5.39
N THR A 144 24.00 -0.82 6.48
CA THR A 144 24.80 -0.64 7.69
C THR A 144 25.05 -1.96 8.41
N LYS A 145 25.97 -1.92 9.38
CA LYS A 145 26.17 -3.03 10.29
C LYS A 145 24.89 -3.33 11.08
N VAL A 146 24.55 -4.61 11.21
CA VAL A 146 23.38 -5.04 11.98
C VAL A 146 23.50 -4.61 13.45
N PRO A 147 22.55 -3.82 13.98
CA PRO A 147 22.57 -3.42 15.37
C PRO A 147 22.44 -4.61 16.33
N SER A 148 23.04 -4.49 17.52
CA SER A 148 22.90 -5.52 18.56
C SER A 148 21.43 -5.71 18.94
N GLY A 149 21.00 -6.96 19.19
CA GLY A 149 19.60 -7.25 19.54
C GLY A 149 18.59 -7.13 18.41
N GLN A 150 19.00 -6.79 17.18
CA GLN A 150 18.08 -6.63 16.03
C GLN A 150 17.28 -7.90 15.76
N LYS A 151 17.90 -9.08 15.87
CA LYS A 151 17.19 -10.36 15.68
C LYS A 151 16.08 -10.58 16.71
N PHE A 152 16.28 -10.16 17.95
CA PHE A 152 15.25 -10.22 18.99
C PHE A 152 14.03 -9.37 18.62
N LEU A 153 14.24 -8.12 18.20
CA LEU A 153 13.16 -7.22 17.79
C LEU A 153 12.40 -7.75 16.58
N ILE A 154 13.08 -8.35 15.59
CA ILE A 154 12.46 -9.00 14.44
C ILE A 154 11.60 -10.18 14.88
N ASN A 155 12.06 -10.97 15.85
CA ASN A 155 11.28 -12.09 16.39
C ASN A 155 10.08 -11.60 17.19
N LEU A 156 10.26 -10.54 17.99
CA LEU A 156 9.16 -9.91 18.73
C LEU A 156 8.09 -9.37 17.77
N LEU A 157 8.51 -8.67 16.70
CA LEU A 157 7.60 -8.18 15.67
C LEU A 157 6.78 -9.33 15.04
N PHE A 158 7.44 -10.46 14.76
CA PHE A 158 6.73 -11.63 14.23
C PHE A 158 5.70 -12.19 15.21
N VAL A 159 6.04 -12.26 16.51
CA VAL A 159 5.10 -12.70 17.55
C VAL A 159 3.89 -11.76 17.62
N VAL A 160 4.13 -10.44 17.63
CA VAL A 160 3.05 -9.44 17.61
C VAL A 160 2.18 -9.63 16.37
N ALA A 161 2.77 -9.78 15.20
CA ALA A 161 2.04 -10.04 13.97
C ALA A 161 1.19 -11.32 14.07
N ALA A 162 1.77 -12.43 14.54
CA ALA A 162 1.05 -13.69 14.70
C ALA A 162 -0.14 -13.58 15.70
N VAL A 163 0.05 -12.88 16.82
CA VAL A 163 -1.01 -12.63 17.80
C VAL A 163 -2.14 -11.78 17.20
N VAL A 164 -1.81 -10.75 16.45
CA VAL A 164 -2.82 -9.93 15.75
C VAL A 164 -3.57 -10.78 14.73
N ALA A 165 -2.86 -11.58 13.91
CA ALA A 165 -3.51 -12.40 12.89
C ALA A 165 -4.51 -13.40 13.50
N VAL A 166 -4.06 -14.19 14.48
CA VAL A 166 -4.90 -15.24 15.10
C VAL A 166 -6.00 -14.63 15.96
N GLY A 167 -5.65 -13.64 16.79
CA GLY A 167 -6.58 -13.00 17.70
C GLY A 167 -7.66 -12.20 16.99
N ALA A 168 -7.28 -11.45 15.94
CA ALA A 168 -8.25 -10.67 15.16
C ALA A 168 -9.20 -11.57 14.36
N VAL A 169 -8.70 -12.63 13.72
CA VAL A 169 -9.55 -13.60 13.00
C VAL A 169 -10.53 -14.26 13.96
N GLY A 170 -10.07 -14.74 15.13
CA GLY A 170 -10.94 -15.29 16.16
C GLY A 170 -11.93 -14.27 16.71
N GLY A 171 -11.47 -13.06 16.98
CA GLY A 171 -12.29 -11.96 17.50
C GLY A 171 -13.40 -11.54 16.54
N ILE A 172 -13.09 -11.41 15.26
CA ILE A 172 -14.11 -11.08 14.23
C ILE A 172 -15.19 -12.16 14.19
N TYR A 173 -14.81 -13.44 14.19
CA TYR A 173 -15.76 -14.53 14.15
C TYR A 173 -16.68 -14.53 15.38
N THR A 174 -16.08 -14.50 16.58
CA THR A 174 -16.81 -14.52 17.85
C THR A 174 -17.66 -13.27 18.07
N GLY A 175 -17.14 -12.10 17.70
CA GLY A 175 -17.85 -10.82 17.78
C GLY A 175 -19.06 -10.76 16.86
N GLN A 176 -18.90 -11.12 15.58
CA GLN A 176 -20.00 -11.11 14.62
C GLN A 176 -21.06 -12.20 14.89
N ARG A 177 -20.70 -13.26 15.64
CA ARG A 177 -21.64 -14.28 16.12
C ARG A 177 -22.34 -13.89 17.43
N GLY A 178 -21.99 -12.77 18.05
CA GLY A 178 -22.51 -12.35 19.33
C GLY A 178 -22.08 -13.26 20.51
N TRP A 179 -20.99 -14.03 20.36
CA TRP A 179 -20.57 -15.01 21.36
C TRP A 179 -19.94 -14.39 22.61
N PHE A 180 -19.53 -13.11 22.55
CA PHE A 180 -19.05 -12.44 23.75
C PHE A 180 -20.16 -12.14 24.76
N GLY A 181 -21.42 -12.00 24.31
CA GLY A 181 -22.55 -11.71 25.20
C GLY A 181 -22.45 -10.36 25.94
N ASP A 182 -21.44 -9.56 25.63
CA ASP A 182 -21.12 -8.29 26.26
C ASP A 182 -20.57 -7.32 25.20
N ASP A 183 -21.13 -6.12 25.13
CA ASP A 183 -20.77 -5.12 24.12
C ASP A 183 -19.35 -4.59 24.32
N GLU A 184 -18.89 -4.48 25.59
CA GLU A 184 -17.54 -4.00 25.90
C GLU A 184 -16.49 -5.04 25.48
N LEU A 185 -16.70 -6.32 25.77
CA LEU A 185 -15.82 -7.40 25.31
C LEU A 185 -15.80 -7.49 23.79
N SER A 186 -16.95 -7.34 23.14
CA SER A 186 -17.05 -7.30 21.68
C SER A 186 -16.29 -6.09 21.10
N TYR A 187 -16.37 -4.93 21.72
CA TYR A 187 -15.62 -3.74 21.32
C TYR A 187 -14.10 -3.97 21.41
N TRP A 188 -13.61 -4.54 22.50
CA TRP A 188 -12.17 -4.71 22.72
C TRP A 188 -11.59 -5.87 21.93
N PHE A 189 -12.27 -7.00 21.84
CA PHE A 189 -11.69 -8.25 21.31
C PHE A 189 -12.44 -8.81 20.11
N GLY A 190 -13.60 -8.27 19.77
CA GLY A 190 -14.46 -8.74 18.69
C GLY A 190 -14.26 -8.00 17.37
N SER A 191 -15.35 -7.51 16.81
CA SER A 191 -15.39 -6.74 15.58
C SER A 191 -16.19 -5.47 15.79
N GLN A 192 -15.70 -4.36 15.25
CA GLN A 192 -16.39 -3.07 15.34
C GLN A 192 -17.35 -2.80 14.16
N GLY A 193 -17.44 -3.73 13.20
CA GLY A 193 -18.36 -3.64 12.08
C GLY A 193 -18.04 -2.57 11.02
N TRP A 194 -16.90 -1.89 11.14
CA TRP A 194 -16.45 -0.88 10.19
C TRP A 194 -15.46 -1.48 9.18
N GLU A 195 -15.60 -1.15 7.90
CA GLU A 195 -14.84 -1.79 6.80
C GLU A 195 -13.32 -1.85 7.01
N PHE A 196 -12.72 -0.82 7.58
CA PHE A 196 -11.25 -0.79 7.71
C PHE A 196 -10.77 -0.88 9.15
N ILE A 197 -11.69 -0.93 10.11
CA ILE A 197 -11.41 -1.10 11.54
C ILE A 197 -12.27 -2.21 12.14
N GLU A 198 -12.53 -3.25 11.36
CA GLU A 198 -13.31 -4.42 11.81
C GLU A 198 -12.66 -5.15 12.98
N LEU A 199 -11.37 -4.92 13.22
CA LEU A 199 -10.65 -5.47 14.36
C LEU A 199 -11.17 -4.91 15.69
N GLY A 200 -11.24 -5.73 16.73
CA GLY A 200 -11.42 -5.26 18.10
C GLY A 200 -10.32 -4.25 18.46
N ARG A 201 -10.66 -3.30 19.31
CA ARG A 201 -9.78 -2.17 19.68
C ARG A 201 -8.42 -2.63 20.21
N PHE A 202 -8.35 -3.71 20.96
CA PHE A 202 -7.10 -4.29 21.44
C PHE A 202 -6.16 -4.66 20.30
N PHE A 203 -6.69 -5.31 19.26
CA PHE A 203 -5.88 -5.72 18.10
C PHE A 203 -5.48 -4.55 17.22
N GLN A 204 -6.29 -3.49 17.13
CA GLN A 204 -5.92 -2.25 16.45
C GLN A 204 -4.72 -1.59 17.13
N LEU A 205 -4.74 -1.47 18.45
CA LEU A 205 -3.63 -0.90 19.22
C LEU A 205 -2.38 -1.76 19.14
N LEU A 206 -2.54 -3.08 19.19
CA LEU A 206 -1.42 -4.01 19.06
C LEU A 206 -0.81 -3.97 17.65
N LEU A 207 -1.64 -3.83 16.61
CA LEU A 207 -1.20 -3.63 15.23
C LEU A 207 -0.41 -2.32 15.07
N LEU A 208 -0.91 -1.23 15.63
CA LEU A 208 -0.21 0.06 15.65
C LEU A 208 1.14 -0.04 16.37
N GLY A 209 1.18 -0.74 17.51
CA GLY A 209 2.41 -1.06 18.23
C GLY A 209 3.38 -1.88 17.38
N GLY A 210 2.88 -2.87 16.65
CA GLY A 210 3.66 -3.68 15.71
C GLY A 210 4.28 -2.85 14.59
N PHE A 211 3.52 -1.97 13.96
CA PHE A 211 4.03 -1.04 12.95
C PHE A 211 5.07 -0.06 13.52
N THR A 212 4.85 0.46 14.72
CA THR A 212 5.82 1.30 15.42
C THR A 212 7.13 0.54 15.69
N LEU A 213 7.04 -0.71 16.10
CA LEU A 213 8.22 -1.59 16.27
C LEU A 213 8.92 -1.83 14.93
N TRP A 214 8.20 -2.03 13.84
CA TRP A 214 8.78 -2.18 12.51
C TRP A 214 9.56 -0.91 12.09
N ILE A 215 8.97 0.28 12.27
CA ILE A 215 9.68 1.55 12.00
C ILE A 215 10.94 1.66 12.87
N TYR A 216 10.86 1.28 14.14
CA TYR A 216 12.02 1.28 15.03
C TYR A 216 13.13 0.35 14.54
N ILE A 217 12.77 -0.83 14.02
CA ILE A 217 13.73 -1.77 13.40
C ILE A 217 14.38 -1.14 12.18
N ILE A 218 13.62 -0.49 11.30
CA ILE A 218 14.14 0.23 10.13
C ILE A 218 15.06 1.37 10.59
N TYR A 219 14.60 2.21 11.52
CA TYR A 219 15.37 3.33 12.05
C TYR A 219 16.73 2.88 12.58
N ARG A 220 16.77 1.83 13.39
CA ARG A 220 18.03 1.28 13.91
C ARG A 220 18.99 0.81 12.81
N GLY A 221 18.45 0.25 11.75
CA GLY A 221 19.23 -0.21 10.59
C GLY A 221 19.71 0.93 9.70
N VAL A 222 18.96 2.02 9.60
CA VAL A 222 19.27 3.15 8.71
C VAL A 222 20.06 4.25 9.43
N LYS A 223 19.84 4.46 10.72
CA LYS A 223 20.44 5.54 11.52
C LYS A 223 21.96 5.74 11.33
N PRO A 224 22.81 4.69 11.35
CA PRO A 224 24.26 4.88 11.20
C PRO A 224 24.65 5.40 9.81
N TRP A 225 23.79 5.20 8.81
CA TRP A 225 23.99 5.64 7.43
C TRP A 225 23.39 7.03 7.17
N LEU A 226 22.36 7.46 7.93
CA LEU A 226 21.70 8.74 7.76
C LEU A 226 22.64 9.91 8.08
N THR A 227 22.81 10.77 7.10
CA THR A 227 23.52 12.07 7.22
C THR A 227 22.70 13.15 6.52
N MET A 228 23.00 14.42 6.73
CA MET A 228 22.34 15.50 6.01
C MET A 228 22.48 15.42 4.48
N LYS A 229 23.51 14.71 4.00
CA LYS A 229 23.73 14.52 2.55
C LYS A 229 22.80 13.47 1.92
N ASN A 230 22.35 12.48 2.71
CA ASN A 230 21.59 11.34 2.21
C ASN A 230 20.19 11.18 2.83
N ILE A 231 19.76 12.17 3.63
CA ILE A 231 18.49 12.15 4.35
C ILE A 231 17.27 12.02 3.44
N TRP A 232 17.39 12.38 2.17
CA TRP A 232 16.34 12.30 1.15
C TRP A 232 16.59 11.22 0.10
N SER A 233 17.56 10.36 0.31
CA SER A 233 17.86 9.28 -0.60
C SER A 233 16.85 8.14 -0.53
N VAL A 234 16.85 7.26 -1.54
CA VAL A 234 15.93 6.11 -1.63
C VAL A 234 15.91 5.26 -0.34
N PRO A 235 17.04 4.87 0.29
CA PRO A 235 16.99 4.14 1.54
C PRO A 235 16.42 4.93 2.72
N ALA A 236 16.61 6.25 2.76
CA ALA A 236 16.02 7.09 3.81
C ALA A 236 14.48 7.14 3.66
N TRP A 237 13.97 7.09 2.45
CA TRP A 237 12.54 7.05 2.20
C TRP A 237 11.86 5.76 2.68
N LEU A 238 12.59 4.64 2.86
CA LEU A 238 12.05 3.47 3.57
C LEU A 238 11.63 3.83 5.00
N LEU A 239 12.36 4.72 5.66
CA LEU A 239 12.04 5.19 7.01
C LEU A 239 10.94 6.25 6.98
N TRP A 240 11.07 7.27 6.12
CA TRP A 240 10.10 8.36 6.07
C TRP A 240 8.74 7.89 5.57
N GLY A 241 8.71 7.11 4.51
CA GLY A 241 7.47 6.56 3.95
C GLY A 241 6.74 5.65 4.93
N SER A 242 7.45 4.74 5.62
CA SER A 242 6.85 3.92 6.67
C SER A 242 6.35 4.75 7.85
N GLY A 243 7.07 5.82 8.22
CA GLY A 243 6.68 6.73 9.30
C GLY A 243 5.37 7.47 9.00
N VAL A 244 5.25 8.03 7.81
CA VAL A 244 4.03 8.72 7.36
C VAL A 244 2.85 7.75 7.24
N MET A 245 3.10 6.55 6.73
CA MET A 245 2.08 5.49 6.64
C MET A 245 1.51 5.15 8.02
N VAL A 246 2.35 4.97 9.04
CA VAL A 246 1.88 4.68 10.40
C VAL A 246 1.19 5.88 11.04
N LEU A 247 1.61 7.10 10.72
CA LEU A 247 0.92 8.32 11.15
C LEU A 247 -0.54 8.33 10.68
N PHE A 248 -0.79 8.02 9.39
CA PHE A 248 -2.17 7.97 8.88
C PHE A 248 -2.95 6.77 9.42
N LEU A 249 -2.31 5.64 9.67
CA LEU A 249 -2.96 4.52 10.33
C LEU A 249 -3.41 4.87 11.76
N PHE A 250 -2.68 5.74 12.46
CA PHE A 250 -3.06 6.18 13.80
C PHE A 250 -4.45 6.82 13.84
N PHE A 251 -4.88 7.51 12.78
CA PHE A 251 -6.22 8.11 12.74
C PHE A 251 -7.35 7.09 12.84
N SER A 252 -7.10 5.81 12.53
CA SER A 252 -8.09 4.73 12.68
C SER A 252 -8.55 4.54 14.14
N VAL A 253 -7.67 4.84 15.12
CA VAL A 253 -8.01 4.69 16.53
C VAL A 253 -8.81 5.86 17.10
N LEU A 254 -9.01 6.93 16.33
CA LEU A 254 -9.83 8.07 16.72
C LEU A 254 -11.33 7.84 16.50
N MET A 255 -11.69 6.83 15.70
CA MET A 255 -13.09 6.46 15.49
C MET A 255 -13.62 5.57 16.61
N THR A 256 -14.86 5.80 17.01
CA THR A 256 -15.61 4.92 17.92
C THR A 256 -17.02 4.65 17.36
N PRO A 257 -17.63 3.48 17.63
CA PRO A 257 -18.97 3.16 17.14
C PRO A 257 -20.06 4.12 17.63
N SER A 258 -19.82 4.83 18.73
CA SER A 258 -20.75 5.81 19.31
C SER A 258 -20.64 7.21 18.73
N ASP A 259 -19.64 7.47 17.86
CA ASP A 259 -19.45 8.80 17.29
C ASP A 259 -20.58 9.16 16.29
N ASN A 260 -20.79 10.45 16.12
CA ASN A 260 -21.65 10.93 15.05
C ASN A 260 -21.14 10.44 13.69
N PHE A 261 -22.05 9.98 12.83
CA PHE A 261 -21.71 9.40 11.53
C PHE A 261 -20.78 10.30 10.69
N ALA A 262 -21.02 11.61 10.63
CA ALA A 262 -20.20 12.53 9.84
C ALA A 262 -18.75 12.60 10.36
N ILE A 263 -18.56 12.51 11.67
CA ILE A 263 -17.23 12.51 12.31
C ILE A 263 -16.53 11.18 12.06
N SER A 264 -17.25 10.07 12.24
CA SER A 264 -16.73 8.72 11.96
C SER A 264 -16.35 8.55 10.50
N ASP A 265 -17.21 9.01 9.58
CA ASP A 265 -16.96 8.94 8.13
C ASP A 265 -15.73 9.78 7.73
N TYR A 266 -15.55 10.96 8.34
CA TYR A 266 -14.35 11.78 8.13
C TYR A 266 -13.07 11.06 8.55
N TRP A 267 -13.00 10.53 9.76
CA TRP A 267 -11.81 9.82 10.25
C TRP A 267 -11.57 8.51 9.52
N ARG A 268 -12.64 7.82 9.13
CA ARG A 268 -12.57 6.63 8.29
C ARG A 268 -11.86 6.94 6.98
N TRP A 269 -12.25 8.00 6.28
CA TRP A 269 -11.63 8.37 5.01
C TRP A 269 -10.25 8.99 5.17
N MET A 270 -9.96 9.65 6.29
CA MET A 270 -8.58 10.02 6.65
C MET A 270 -7.67 8.80 6.74
N THR A 271 -8.17 7.69 7.27
CA THR A 271 -7.40 6.43 7.31
C THR A 271 -7.41 5.77 5.94
N VAL A 272 -8.56 5.50 5.37
CA VAL A 272 -8.70 4.68 4.14
C VAL A 272 -8.07 5.37 2.94
N HIS A 273 -8.36 6.64 2.71
CA HIS A 273 -7.83 7.38 1.57
C HIS A 273 -6.36 7.77 1.78
N MET A 274 -6.05 8.51 2.86
CA MET A 274 -4.70 9.02 3.09
C MET A 274 -3.70 7.90 3.37
N TRP A 275 -4.09 6.90 4.16
CA TRP A 275 -3.21 5.76 4.44
C TRP A 275 -3.02 4.88 3.20
N VAL A 276 -4.08 4.64 2.43
CA VAL A 276 -4.00 3.86 1.18
C VAL A 276 -3.10 4.57 0.18
N GLU A 277 -3.26 5.86 -0.04
CA GLU A 277 -2.45 6.59 -1.00
C GLU A 277 -0.97 6.67 -0.59
N VAL A 278 -0.65 6.98 0.66
CA VAL A 278 0.75 6.97 1.10
C VAL A 278 1.35 5.56 1.01
N THR A 279 0.56 4.55 1.26
CA THR A 279 0.98 3.14 1.25
C THR A 279 1.25 2.65 -0.17
N PHE A 280 0.29 2.80 -1.06
CA PHE A 280 0.38 2.25 -2.42
C PHE A 280 1.09 3.17 -3.40
N GLU A 281 0.97 4.48 -3.25
CA GLU A 281 1.59 5.42 -4.20
C GLU A 281 3.01 5.82 -3.78
N VAL A 282 3.20 6.18 -2.52
CA VAL A 282 4.52 6.62 -2.05
C VAL A 282 5.37 5.43 -1.64
N PHE A 283 4.92 4.63 -0.69
CA PHE A 283 5.76 3.59 -0.09
C PHE A 283 6.03 2.44 -1.06
N THR A 284 5.05 2.03 -1.87
CA THR A 284 5.26 1.03 -2.94
C THR A 284 6.26 1.55 -3.97
N THR A 285 6.11 2.82 -4.40
CA THR A 285 7.08 3.45 -5.31
C THR A 285 8.49 3.43 -4.72
N VAL A 286 8.65 3.73 -3.43
CA VAL A 286 9.95 3.66 -2.75
C VAL A 286 10.51 2.23 -2.73
N ILE A 287 9.69 1.22 -2.40
CA ILE A 287 10.12 -0.18 -2.37
C ILE A 287 10.54 -0.65 -3.77
N VAL A 288 9.73 -0.38 -4.78
CA VAL A 288 10.02 -0.77 -6.17
C VAL A 288 11.25 -0.03 -6.68
N ALA A 289 11.36 1.27 -6.43
CA ALA A 289 12.53 2.06 -6.79
C ALA A 289 13.81 1.51 -6.15
N TYR A 290 13.77 1.19 -4.86
CA TYR A 290 14.89 0.58 -4.15
C TYR A 290 15.29 -0.76 -4.76
N LEU A 291 14.31 -1.62 -5.07
CA LEU A 291 14.54 -2.91 -5.74
C LEU A 291 15.20 -2.71 -7.10
N LEU A 292 14.64 -1.85 -7.95
CA LEU A 292 15.15 -1.60 -9.30
C LEU A 292 16.57 -1.02 -9.30
N VAL A 293 16.90 -0.14 -8.35
CA VAL A 293 18.28 0.35 -8.14
C VAL A 293 19.20 -0.78 -7.74
N GLN A 294 18.79 -1.65 -6.81
CA GLN A 294 19.59 -2.81 -6.39
C GLN A 294 19.85 -3.80 -7.52
N MET A 295 18.88 -3.95 -8.42
CA MET A 295 18.97 -4.79 -9.61
C MET A 295 19.77 -4.13 -10.75
N GLY A 296 20.07 -2.84 -10.64
CA GLY A 296 20.73 -2.07 -11.71
C GLY A 296 19.84 -1.76 -12.92
N LEU A 297 18.51 -1.83 -12.75
CA LEU A 297 17.52 -1.56 -13.78
C LEU A 297 17.12 -0.09 -13.87
N VAL A 298 17.41 0.72 -12.86
CA VAL A 298 17.31 2.17 -12.90
C VAL A 298 18.51 2.79 -12.22
N THR A 299 18.89 3.99 -12.66
CA THR A 299 19.86 4.77 -11.92
C THR A 299 19.23 5.31 -10.66
N ARG A 300 20.05 5.60 -9.68
CA ARG A 300 19.62 6.23 -8.45
C ARG A 300 18.95 7.58 -8.68
N LEU A 301 19.48 8.39 -9.59
CA LEU A 301 18.91 9.69 -9.93
C LEU A 301 17.48 9.56 -10.47
N MET A 302 17.23 8.58 -11.34
CA MET A 302 15.88 8.29 -11.86
C MET A 302 14.94 7.87 -10.72
N ALA A 303 15.38 6.97 -9.86
CA ALA A 303 14.60 6.53 -8.70
C ALA A 303 14.24 7.69 -7.75
N GLU A 304 15.20 8.55 -7.43
CA GLU A 304 14.98 9.72 -6.56
C GLU A 304 13.98 10.70 -7.20
N ARG A 305 14.10 10.98 -8.52
CA ARG A 305 13.14 11.84 -9.23
C ARG A 305 11.71 11.33 -9.12
N VAL A 306 11.51 10.03 -9.30
CA VAL A 306 10.18 9.42 -9.22
C VAL A 306 9.65 9.46 -7.78
N ILE A 307 10.47 9.17 -6.78
CA ILE A 307 10.06 9.25 -5.37
C ILE A 307 9.67 10.68 -5.00
N PHE A 308 10.46 11.68 -5.38
CA PHE A 308 10.10 13.08 -5.13
C PHE A 308 8.80 13.47 -5.84
N LEU A 309 8.59 13.02 -7.07
CA LEU A 309 7.34 13.23 -7.78
C LEU A 309 6.16 12.60 -7.04
N ALA A 310 6.30 11.34 -6.58
CA ALA A 310 5.27 10.65 -5.81
C ALA A 310 4.93 11.41 -4.52
N VAL A 311 5.94 11.87 -3.78
CA VAL A 311 5.75 12.64 -2.55
C VAL A 311 5.10 14.00 -2.83
N MET A 312 5.52 14.72 -3.87
CA MET A 312 4.90 15.98 -4.27
C MET A 312 3.43 15.78 -4.65
N LEU A 313 3.15 14.78 -5.46
CA LEU A 313 1.78 14.44 -5.84
C LEU A 313 0.96 14.06 -4.61
N PHE A 314 1.48 13.23 -3.72
CA PHE A 314 0.80 12.88 -2.48
C PHE A 314 0.36 14.11 -1.68
N PHE A 315 1.21 15.09 -1.47
CA PHE A 315 0.84 16.31 -0.76
C PHE A 315 -0.24 17.14 -1.45
N VAL A 316 -0.27 17.13 -2.77
CA VAL A 316 -1.27 17.89 -3.54
C VAL A 316 -2.54 17.08 -3.74
N THR A 317 -2.41 15.80 -4.08
CA THR A 317 -3.52 14.97 -4.55
C THR A 317 -4.24 14.26 -3.43
N ALA A 318 -3.56 13.79 -2.40
CA ALA A 318 -4.18 13.06 -1.30
C ALA A 318 -5.20 13.95 -0.56
N ILE A 319 -4.82 15.19 -0.23
CA ILE A 319 -5.70 16.14 0.45
C ILE A 319 -6.89 16.54 -0.44
N ASN A 320 -6.65 16.84 -1.72
CA ASN A 320 -7.73 17.20 -2.64
C ASN A 320 -8.53 15.98 -3.12
N GLY A 321 -7.89 14.82 -3.18
CA GLY A 321 -8.50 13.56 -3.63
C GLY A 321 -9.49 12.99 -2.63
N ILE A 322 -9.28 13.15 -1.32
CA ILE A 322 -10.12 12.56 -0.27
C ILE A 322 -11.62 12.82 -0.47
N SER A 323 -11.97 13.94 -1.07
CA SER A 323 -13.36 14.35 -1.26
C SER A 323 -14.17 13.42 -2.15
N HIS A 324 -13.56 12.66 -3.06
CA HIS A 324 -14.28 11.73 -3.93
C HIS A 324 -14.78 10.48 -3.19
N ASN A 325 -14.27 10.21 -2.01
CA ASN A 325 -14.67 9.06 -1.20
C ASN A 325 -15.88 9.33 -0.31
N PHE A 326 -16.17 10.60 -0.01
CA PHE A 326 -17.31 10.91 0.84
C PHE A 326 -18.64 10.65 0.13
N TYR A 327 -19.66 10.29 0.88
CA TYR A 327 -20.99 10.08 0.34
C TYR A 327 -21.59 11.35 -0.30
N TRP A 328 -22.55 11.15 -1.17
CA TRP A 328 -23.35 12.21 -1.79
C TRP A 328 -24.29 12.89 -0.78
N ILE A 329 -23.73 13.54 0.22
CA ILE A 329 -24.46 14.24 1.27
C ILE A 329 -24.33 15.74 1.03
N ALA A 330 -25.27 16.30 0.28
CA ALA A 330 -25.34 17.76 0.03
C ALA A 330 -24.01 18.43 -0.37
N LYS A 331 -23.09 17.69 -1.01
CA LYS A 331 -21.81 18.22 -1.47
C LYS A 331 -21.91 18.88 -2.82
N PRO A 332 -21.19 19.98 -3.05
CA PRO A 332 -21.01 20.51 -4.39
C PRO A 332 -20.34 19.48 -5.30
N THR A 333 -20.93 19.21 -6.46
CA THR A 333 -20.41 18.23 -7.44
C THR A 333 -18.95 18.56 -7.86
N GLY A 334 -18.59 19.83 -7.89
CA GLY A 334 -17.23 20.28 -8.20
C GLY A 334 -16.16 19.72 -7.26
N ILE A 335 -16.48 19.47 -5.98
CA ILE A 335 -15.53 18.87 -5.02
C ILE A 335 -15.24 17.42 -5.40
N ILE A 336 -16.25 16.67 -5.82
CA ILE A 336 -16.09 15.29 -6.29
C ILE A 336 -15.25 15.26 -7.57
N ALA A 337 -15.52 16.20 -8.48
CA ALA A 337 -14.78 16.37 -9.72
C ALA A 337 -13.28 16.63 -9.48
N VAL A 338 -12.96 17.52 -8.55
CA VAL A 338 -11.57 17.82 -8.15
C VAL A 338 -10.92 16.56 -7.57
N GLY A 339 -11.61 15.87 -6.66
CA GLY A 339 -11.12 14.63 -6.06
C GLY A 339 -10.81 13.54 -7.10
N SER A 340 -11.68 13.38 -8.10
CA SER A 340 -11.48 12.43 -9.20
C SER A 340 -10.19 12.70 -9.97
N VAL A 341 -9.92 13.95 -10.33
CA VAL A 341 -8.72 14.34 -11.08
C VAL A 341 -7.47 14.07 -10.27
N PHE A 342 -7.41 14.60 -9.05
CA PHE A 342 -6.20 14.54 -8.25
C PHE A 342 -5.87 13.13 -7.80
N SER A 343 -6.83 12.33 -7.40
CA SER A 343 -6.60 10.93 -7.01
C SER A 343 -6.05 10.11 -8.19
N THR A 344 -6.52 10.35 -9.40
CA THR A 344 -6.05 9.61 -10.59
C THR A 344 -4.60 9.93 -10.96
N LEU A 345 -4.12 11.13 -10.71
CA LEU A 345 -2.74 11.52 -11.06
C LEU A 345 -1.68 10.74 -10.28
N GLN A 346 -2.02 10.13 -9.16
CA GLN A 346 -1.08 9.43 -8.30
C GLN A 346 -0.53 8.12 -8.88
N VAL A 347 -1.16 7.55 -9.89
CA VAL A 347 -0.65 6.33 -10.56
C VAL A 347 0.58 6.60 -11.45
N LEU A 348 0.83 7.86 -11.80
CA LEU A 348 1.88 8.23 -12.75
C LEU A 348 3.31 7.96 -12.26
N PRO A 349 3.70 8.19 -11.01
CA PRO A 349 5.07 7.96 -10.56
C PRO A 349 5.55 6.53 -10.78
N LEU A 350 4.75 5.54 -10.41
CA LEU A 350 5.13 4.14 -10.58
C LEU A 350 5.19 3.74 -12.05
N LEU A 351 4.30 4.28 -12.88
CA LEU A 351 4.36 4.12 -14.33
C LEU A 351 5.66 4.69 -14.91
N LEU A 352 6.02 5.92 -14.55
CA LEU A 352 7.24 6.57 -15.02
C LEU A 352 8.50 5.80 -14.60
N LEU A 353 8.55 5.31 -13.35
CA LEU A 353 9.63 4.48 -12.86
C LEU A 353 9.81 3.20 -13.69
N THR A 354 8.70 2.58 -14.09
CA THR A 354 8.72 1.36 -14.90
C THR A 354 9.15 1.65 -16.33
N LEU A 355 8.73 2.78 -16.89
CA LEU A 355 9.17 3.21 -18.23
C LEU A 355 10.67 3.51 -18.23
N ASP A 356 11.19 4.19 -17.20
CA ASP A 356 12.63 4.44 -17.05
C ASP A 356 13.41 3.10 -16.96
N ALA A 357 12.91 2.14 -16.18
CA ALA A 357 13.52 0.81 -16.07
C ALA A 357 13.47 0.03 -17.41
N TRP A 358 12.38 0.17 -18.14
CA TRP A 358 12.23 -0.43 -19.46
C TRP A 358 13.24 0.13 -20.46
N GLN A 359 13.36 1.46 -20.50
CA GLN A 359 14.31 2.14 -21.37
C GLN A 359 15.75 1.72 -21.05
N MET A 360 16.15 1.73 -19.78
CA MET A 360 17.49 1.29 -19.38
C MET A 360 17.78 -0.18 -19.74
N ARG A 361 16.77 -1.03 -19.67
CA ARG A 361 16.89 -2.42 -20.08
C ARG A 361 17.15 -2.54 -21.60
N GLN A 362 16.49 -1.70 -22.41
CA GLN A 362 16.67 -1.70 -23.86
C GLN A 362 18.02 -1.12 -24.29
N GLU A 363 18.47 -0.05 -23.64
CA GLU A 363 19.71 0.66 -23.97
C GLU A 363 20.99 -0.07 -23.56
N GLY A 364 20.89 -1.27 -22.99
CA GLY A 364 22.05 -2.08 -22.65
C GLY A 364 22.69 -1.72 -21.31
N GLY A 365 21.93 -1.13 -20.39
CA GLY A 365 22.39 -0.84 -19.05
C GLY A 365 22.93 -2.06 -18.29
N ARG A 366 23.36 -1.85 -17.05
CA ARG A 366 23.98 -2.87 -16.16
C ARG A 366 23.25 -4.22 -16.09
N ALA A 367 21.95 -4.23 -16.43
CA ALA A 367 21.14 -5.42 -16.58
C ALA A 367 21.63 -6.33 -17.73
N ASN A 368 22.23 -5.77 -18.79
CA ASN A 368 22.79 -6.58 -19.87
C ASN A 368 24.10 -7.25 -19.48
N GLU A 369 24.90 -6.65 -18.62
CA GLU A 369 26.10 -7.29 -18.06
C GLU A 369 25.74 -8.50 -17.19
N LEU A 370 24.64 -8.41 -16.43
CA LEU A 370 24.10 -9.51 -15.64
C LEU A 370 23.45 -10.59 -16.52
N ARG A 371 22.92 -10.23 -17.69
CA ARG A 371 22.34 -11.13 -18.67
C ARG A 371 23.36 -12.07 -19.31
N VAL A 372 24.58 -11.60 -19.47
CA VAL A 372 25.69 -12.38 -20.04
C VAL A 372 26.17 -13.49 -19.07
N GLN A 373 25.88 -13.39 -17.78
CA GLN A 373 26.27 -14.39 -16.77
C GLN A 373 25.28 -15.59 -16.61
N GLY A 374 24.38 -15.80 -17.53
CA GLY A 374 23.62 -17.05 -17.79
C GLY A 374 22.60 -17.48 -16.74
N LYS A 375 22.96 -17.77 -15.51
CA LYS A 375 22.05 -18.29 -14.48
C LYS A 375 21.21 -17.22 -13.77
N GLN A 376 21.66 -15.97 -13.71
CA GLN A 376 20.94 -14.87 -13.07
C GLN A 376 19.87 -14.26 -14.00
N ALA A 377 20.00 -14.44 -15.31
CA ALA A 377 19.06 -13.89 -16.29
C ALA A 377 17.61 -14.36 -16.09
N HIS A 378 17.40 -15.64 -15.79
CA HIS A 378 16.06 -16.20 -15.63
C HIS A 378 15.33 -15.68 -14.38
N VAL A 379 16.04 -15.47 -13.27
CA VAL A 379 15.45 -14.93 -12.04
C VAL A 379 15.01 -13.48 -12.27
N MET A 380 15.84 -12.69 -12.97
CA MET A 380 15.55 -11.29 -13.31
C MET A 380 14.37 -11.17 -14.28
N GLU A 381 14.22 -12.06 -15.24
CA GLU A 381 13.08 -12.11 -16.17
C GLU A 381 11.76 -12.31 -15.40
N GLY A 382 11.73 -13.25 -14.45
CA GLY A 382 10.54 -13.48 -13.61
C GLY A 382 10.15 -12.25 -12.81
N VAL A 383 11.09 -11.59 -12.14
CA VAL A 383 10.82 -10.35 -11.40
C VAL A 383 10.29 -9.25 -12.31
N TRP A 384 10.86 -9.14 -13.54
CA TRP A 384 10.42 -8.17 -14.52
C TRP A 384 8.98 -8.37 -14.96
N VAL A 385 8.57 -9.62 -15.21
CA VAL A 385 7.17 -9.93 -15.56
C VAL A 385 6.21 -9.50 -14.45
N PHE A 386 6.57 -9.73 -13.17
CA PHE A 386 5.77 -9.26 -12.04
C PHE A 386 5.70 -7.73 -11.96
N ILE A 387 6.79 -7.02 -12.19
CA ILE A 387 6.80 -5.54 -12.22
C ILE A 387 5.87 -5.02 -13.33
N LEU A 388 5.91 -5.61 -14.51
CA LEU A 388 5.00 -5.26 -15.60
C LEU A 388 3.54 -5.55 -15.23
N GLY A 389 3.26 -6.69 -14.60
CA GLY A 389 1.93 -7.05 -14.12
C GLY A 389 1.38 -6.06 -13.10
N VAL A 390 2.20 -5.69 -12.11
CA VAL A 390 1.83 -4.66 -11.12
C VAL A 390 1.53 -3.32 -11.80
N ASN A 391 2.37 -2.88 -12.74
CA ASN A 391 2.12 -1.62 -13.44
C ASN A 391 0.91 -1.67 -14.37
N PHE A 392 0.66 -2.79 -15.03
CA PHE A 392 -0.54 -2.96 -15.83
C PHE A 392 -1.80 -2.72 -14.97
N TRP A 393 -1.89 -3.39 -13.82
CA TRP A 393 -3.05 -3.22 -12.93
C TRP A 393 -3.06 -1.85 -12.23
N ASN A 394 -1.91 -1.27 -11.90
CA ASN A 394 -1.84 0.09 -11.39
C ASN A 394 -2.43 1.11 -12.40
N VAL A 395 -2.09 0.98 -13.68
CA VAL A 395 -2.59 1.90 -14.72
C VAL A 395 -4.06 1.63 -15.05
N PHE A 396 -4.42 0.38 -15.34
CA PHE A 396 -5.78 0.05 -15.78
C PHE A 396 -6.77 -0.08 -14.61
N GLY A 397 -6.37 -0.69 -13.51
CA GLY A 397 -7.21 -0.88 -12.33
C GLY A 397 -7.34 0.41 -11.51
N ALA A 398 -6.24 0.89 -10.93
CA ALA A 398 -6.28 2.09 -10.10
C ALA A 398 -6.42 3.36 -10.94
N GLY A 399 -5.70 3.48 -12.06
CA GLY A 399 -5.73 4.67 -12.91
C GLY A 399 -7.00 4.78 -13.75
N VAL A 400 -7.12 4.01 -14.82
CA VAL A 400 -8.22 4.15 -15.79
C VAL A 400 -9.57 3.81 -15.18
N PHE A 401 -9.69 2.62 -14.58
CA PHE A 401 -10.96 2.20 -13.97
C PHE A 401 -11.31 3.06 -12.75
N GLY A 402 -10.31 3.38 -11.92
CA GLY A 402 -10.48 4.30 -10.80
C GLY A 402 -10.95 5.68 -11.23
N SER A 403 -10.37 6.24 -12.30
CA SER A 403 -10.83 7.51 -12.88
C SER A 403 -12.26 7.44 -13.33
N LEU A 404 -12.64 6.39 -14.08
CA LEU A 404 -14.00 6.25 -14.62
C LEU A 404 -15.06 6.22 -13.51
N ILE A 405 -14.85 5.41 -12.46
CA ILE A 405 -15.85 5.28 -11.38
C ILE A 405 -15.90 6.50 -10.45
N THR A 406 -14.89 7.34 -10.46
CA THR A 406 -14.86 8.57 -9.64
C THR A 406 -15.37 9.80 -10.40
N LEU A 407 -15.59 9.72 -11.71
CA LEU A 407 -16.25 10.80 -12.45
C LEU A 407 -17.61 11.12 -11.84
N PRO A 408 -18.00 12.39 -11.63
CA PRO A 408 -19.21 12.75 -10.91
C PRO A 408 -20.46 12.02 -11.36
N LEU A 409 -20.70 11.93 -12.67
CA LEU A 409 -21.87 11.25 -13.22
C LEU A 409 -21.84 9.74 -12.99
N VAL A 410 -20.69 9.12 -13.22
CA VAL A 410 -20.53 7.67 -13.03
C VAL A 410 -20.62 7.34 -11.54
N ASN A 411 -19.91 8.10 -10.68
CA ASN A 411 -19.90 7.91 -9.24
C ASN A 411 -21.30 8.05 -8.63
N TYR A 412 -22.12 8.94 -9.15
CA TYR A 412 -23.49 9.10 -8.70
C TYR A 412 -24.30 7.79 -8.77
N TYR A 413 -24.10 7.00 -9.85
CA TYR A 413 -24.84 5.75 -10.06
C TYR A 413 -24.12 4.51 -9.49
N GLU A 414 -22.78 4.53 -9.43
CA GLU A 414 -22.00 3.33 -9.06
C GLU A 414 -21.58 3.31 -7.59
N HIS A 415 -21.52 4.47 -6.92
CA HIS A 415 -21.04 4.56 -5.54
C HIS A 415 -21.80 3.61 -4.61
N ALA A 416 -21.07 2.88 -3.79
CA ALA A 416 -21.57 1.83 -2.90
C ALA A 416 -22.18 0.60 -3.63
N THR A 417 -21.94 0.44 -4.92
CA THR A 417 -22.28 -0.78 -5.67
C THR A 417 -21.12 -1.76 -5.73
N TYR A 418 -21.32 -2.95 -6.30
CA TYR A 418 -20.26 -3.91 -6.56
C TYR A 418 -19.19 -3.41 -7.54
N MET A 419 -19.46 -2.40 -8.34
CA MET A 419 -18.46 -1.78 -9.23
C MET A 419 -17.31 -1.16 -8.46
N THR A 420 -17.59 -0.55 -7.29
CA THR A 420 -16.57 -0.02 -6.39
C THR A 420 -15.64 -1.13 -5.89
N LEU A 421 -16.21 -2.31 -5.54
CA LEU A 421 -15.43 -3.48 -5.11
C LEU A 421 -14.60 -4.08 -6.25
N ASN A 422 -15.11 -4.09 -7.49
CA ASN A 422 -14.38 -4.57 -8.66
C ASN A 422 -13.11 -3.73 -8.90
N ARG A 423 -13.15 -2.41 -8.65
CA ARG A 423 -11.95 -1.58 -8.69
C ARG A 423 -10.90 -2.06 -7.69
N ALA A 424 -11.30 -2.32 -6.45
CA ALA A 424 -10.37 -2.79 -5.42
C ALA A 424 -9.72 -4.13 -5.77
N HIS A 425 -10.39 -5.00 -6.55
CA HIS A 425 -9.80 -6.25 -7.05
C HIS A 425 -8.89 -6.03 -8.27
N ALA A 426 -9.09 -4.97 -9.03
CA ALA A 426 -8.31 -4.65 -10.21
C ALA A 426 -7.06 -3.81 -9.89
N ALA A 427 -7.03 -3.11 -8.76
CA ALA A 427 -5.90 -2.30 -8.31
C ALA A 427 -4.96 -3.11 -7.40
#